data_a9dd7e29dd71c646cebbb5bbd48a084d
#
_entry.id   a9dd7e29dd71c646cebbb5bbd48a084d
#
_cell.length_a   1.000
_cell.length_b   1.000
_cell.length_c   1.000
_cell.angle_alpha   90.00
_cell.angle_beta   90.00
_cell.angle_gamma   90.00
#
_symmetry.space_group_name_H-M   'P 1'
#
loop_
_entity.id
_entity.type
_entity.pdbx_description
1 polymer ?
#
loop_
_entity_poly.entity_id
_entity_poly.type
_entity_poly.pdbx_seq_one_letter_code
_entity_poly.pdbx_strand_id
1 'polypeptide(L)'
;LNDVARITGYPGVYRKSHVHCLNQKECAIRCAAELGKAYEDGAFIVAHVGGGLSVACHDHGRMVDTNDVLEGSGPFAPNRSGDVPLKPVVELAFSGDHTKKEIDGVIGKTGGLVGLVGTDDARLIDARIEQGDEWAKICYEAMAYQVAKAIGAFATVLKGKVDGIVLTGGVSHDPFFVNYVTERVGWIAPIKVYAGDFEMDALAAGAVRALNGEEGVMTYTGEPSWKGFAMEGAIPEA
;
A
#
# COMPACT_ATOMS: atom_id res chain seq x y z
N LEU A 1 11.70 2.03 -5.69
CA LEU A 1 10.84 2.62 -6.71
C LEU A 1 11.63 2.95 -7.96
N ASN A 2 10.98 2.88 -9.13
CA ASN A 2 11.52 3.48 -10.35
C ASN A 2 11.57 5.02 -10.21
N ASP A 3 12.50 5.68 -10.90
CA ASP A 3 12.69 7.12 -10.76
C ASP A 3 11.42 7.92 -11.14
N VAL A 4 10.73 7.51 -12.22
CA VAL A 4 9.47 8.16 -12.62
C VAL A 4 8.38 8.06 -11.55
N ALA A 5 8.41 7.04 -10.70
CA ALA A 5 7.45 6.86 -9.62
C ALA A 5 7.73 7.79 -8.42
N ARG A 6 8.90 8.40 -8.34
CA ARG A 6 9.30 9.30 -7.25
C ARG A 6 8.90 10.74 -7.48
N ILE A 7 8.76 11.14 -8.74
CA ILE A 7 8.45 12.53 -9.10
C ILE A 7 7.00 12.86 -8.75
N THR A 8 6.81 13.97 -8.04
CA THR A 8 5.50 14.61 -7.83
C THR A 8 5.39 15.86 -8.67
N GLY A 9 4.19 16.41 -8.78
CA GLY A 9 3.99 17.72 -9.42
C GLY A 9 4.39 18.93 -8.55
N TYR A 10 4.85 18.69 -7.31
CA TYR A 10 5.28 19.76 -6.41
C TYR A 10 6.83 19.83 -6.37
N PRO A 11 7.45 20.95 -6.76
CA PRO A 11 8.91 21.08 -6.77
C PRO A 11 9.53 20.77 -5.40
N GLY A 12 10.58 19.94 -5.39
CA GLY A 12 11.29 19.56 -4.16
C GLY A 12 10.59 18.51 -3.29
N VAL A 13 9.40 18.05 -3.66
CA VAL A 13 8.68 16.99 -2.94
C VAL A 13 8.71 15.70 -3.75
N TYR A 14 9.28 14.65 -3.18
CA TYR A 14 9.41 13.35 -3.82
C TYR A 14 8.64 12.29 -3.05
N ARG A 15 8.07 11.31 -3.78
CA ARG A 15 7.42 10.16 -3.17
C ARG A 15 8.46 9.27 -2.49
N LYS A 16 8.19 8.91 -1.26
CA LYS A 16 8.91 7.87 -0.52
C LYS A 16 8.20 6.52 -0.69
N SER A 17 8.70 5.51 0.02
CA SER A 17 8.21 4.14 -0.12
C SER A 17 8.27 3.39 1.21
N HIS A 18 7.66 3.99 2.25
CA HIS A 18 7.39 3.22 3.46
C HIS A 18 6.28 2.21 3.11
N VAL A 19 6.59 0.94 3.21
CA VAL A 19 5.75 -0.15 2.73
C VAL A 19 6.02 -1.42 3.54
N HIS A 20 5.11 -2.36 3.58
CA HIS A 20 5.27 -3.68 4.22
C HIS A 20 6.20 -4.57 3.39
N CYS A 21 7.47 -4.18 3.24
CA CYS A 21 8.43 -4.75 2.26
C CYS A 21 8.54 -6.27 2.32
N LEU A 22 8.64 -6.83 3.52
CA LEU A 22 8.84 -8.27 3.71
C LEU A 22 7.60 -9.06 3.31
N ASN A 23 6.44 -8.66 3.84
CA ASN A 23 5.15 -9.26 3.49
C ASN A 23 4.87 -9.15 1.99
N GLN A 24 5.07 -7.96 1.40
CA GLN A 24 4.86 -7.70 -0.03
C GLN A 24 5.67 -8.66 -0.90
N LYS A 25 6.98 -8.77 -0.65
CA LYS A 25 7.87 -9.63 -1.41
C LYS A 25 7.52 -11.11 -1.23
N GLU A 26 7.30 -11.56 0.01
CA GLU A 26 6.97 -12.95 0.28
C GLU A 26 5.65 -13.36 -0.36
N CYS A 27 4.62 -12.52 -0.30
CA CYS A 27 3.33 -12.77 -0.94
C CYS A 27 3.46 -12.83 -2.48
N ALA A 28 4.29 -11.98 -3.08
CA ALA A 28 4.56 -12.05 -4.52
C ALA A 28 5.29 -13.34 -4.91
N ILE A 29 6.28 -13.78 -4.12
CA ILE A 29 7.00 -15.06 -4.33
C ILE A 29 6.04 -16.25 -4.23
N ARG A 30 5.17 -16.29 -3.20
CA ARG A 30 4.16 -17.35 -3.05
C ARG A 30 3.19 -17.39 -4.22
N CYS A 31 2.72 -16.23 -4.66
CA CYS A 31 1.84 -16.12 -5.82
C CYS A 31 2.52 -16.62 -7.08
N ALA A 32 3.78 -16.24 -7.33
CA ALA A 32 4.56 -16.72 -8.46
C ALA A 32 4.69 -18.25 -8.46
N ALA A 33 5.07 -18.83 -7.32
CA ALA A 33 5.22 -20.27 -7.16
C ALA A 33 3.91 -21.03 -7.44
N GLU A 34 2.77 -20.54 -6.91
CA GLU A 34 1.45 -21.12 -7.17
C GLU A 34 1.02 -21.03 -8.66
N LEU A 35 1.55 -20.05 -9.39
CA LEU A 35 1.34 -19.90 -10.83
C LEU A 35 2.37 -20.64 -11.68
N GLY A 36 3.29 -21.37 -11.04
CA GLY A 36 4.34 -22.14 -11.72
C GLY A 36 5.43 -21.26 -12.36
N LYS A 37 5.69 -20.07 -11.79
CA LYS A 37 6.69 -19.11 -12.24
C LYS A 37 7.73 -18.83 -11.17
N ALA A 38 8.92 -18.35 -11.58
CA ALA A 38 9.82 -17.67 -10.68
C ALA A 38 9.32 -16.22 -10.44
N TYR A 39 9.59 -15.68 -9.27
CA TYR A 39 9.24 -14.29 -8.93
C TYR A 39 9.91 -13.29 -9.88
N GLU A 40 11.13 -13.61 -10.31
CA GLU A 40 11.96 -12.83 -11.24
C GLU A 40 11.40 -12.83 -12.68
N ASP A 41 10.51 -13.77 -13.00
CA ASP A 41 9.91 -13.92 -14.34
C ASP A 41 8.47 -13.39 -14.41
N GLY A 42 7.96 -12.83 -13.30
CA GLY A 42 6.56 -12.44 -13.20
C GLY A 42 6.34 -10.97 -12.85
N ALA A 43 5.09 -10.55 -13.02
CA ALA A 43 4.61 -9.22 -12.65
C ALA A 43 3.37 -9.35 -11.77
N PHE A 44 3.44 -8.76 -10.56
CA PHE A 44 2.44 -8.97 -9.52
C PHE A 44 2.00 -7.63 -8.90
N ILE A 45 0.76 -7.58 -8.43
CA ILE A 45 0.26 -6.49 -7.58
C ILE A 45 -0.12 -7.09 -6.25
N VAL A 46 0.44 -6.56 -5.17
CA VAL A 46 0.15 -7.01 -3.81
C VAL A 46 -0.50 -5.87 -3.04
N ALA A 47 -1.67 -6.11 -2.47
CA ALA A 47 -2.38 -5.18 -1.60
C ALA A 47 -2.38 -5.74 -0.18
N HIS A 48 -1.56 -5.17 0.69
CA HIS A 48 -1.55 -5.45 2.11
C HIS A 48 -2.49 -4.46 2.81
N VAL A 49 -3.54 -4.97 3.44
CA VAL A 49 -4.57 -4.17 4.12
C VAL A 49 -4.65 -4.60 5.58
N GLY A 50 -4.06 -3.79 6.44
CA GLY A 50 -4.05 -3.93 7.89
C GLY A 50 -4.23 -2.57 8.55
N GLY A 51 -3.71 -2.33 9.73
CA GLY A 51 -3.70 -0.99 10.35
C GLY A 51 -3.09 0.06 9.43
N GLY A 52 -2.03 -0.30 8.68
CA GLY A 52 -1.56 0.41 7.49
C GLY A 52 -2.01 -0.28 6.21
N LEU A 53 -1.98 0.46 5.10
CA LEU A 53 -2.35 -0.05 3.78
C LEU A 53 -1.26 0.26 2.76
N SER A 54 -0.73 -0.78 2.11
CA SER A 54 0.16 -0.62 0.98
C SER A 54 -0.29 -1.45 -0.20
N VAL A 55 -0.37 -0.82 -1.35
CA VAL A 55 -0.50 -1.50 -2.63
C VAL A 55 0.79 -1.28 -3.39
N ALA A 56 1.43 -2.36 -3.83
CA ALA A 56 2.68 -2.29 -4.56
C ALA A 56 2.64 -3.14 -5.82
N CYS A 57 3.35 -2.71 -6.85
CA CYS A 57 3.59 -3.52 -8.02
C CYS A 57 5.04 -4.02 -8.06
N HIS A 58 5.14 -5.30 -8.39
CA HIS A 58 6.39 -6.03 -8.54
C HIS A 58 6.57 -6.39 -10.01
N ASP A 59 7.74 -6.11 -10.54
CA ASP A 59 8.08 -6.37 -11.93
C ASP A 59 9.46 -7.05 -11.98
N HIS A 60 9.49 -8.29 -12.43
CA HIS A 60 10.71 -9.09 -12.61
C HIS A 60 11.62 -9.05 -11.37
N GLY A 61 11.10 -9.50 -10.23
CA GLY A 61 11.85 -9.63 -8.97
C GLY A 61 12.04 -8.33 -8.20
N ARG A 62 11.44 -7.21 -8.62
CA ARG A 62 11.60 -5.90 -7.98
C ARG A 62 10.26 -5.22 -7.71
N MET A 63 10.12 -4.61 -6.54
CA MET A 63 9.06 -3.65 -6.28
C MET A 63 9.40 -2.35 -7.00
N VAL A 64 8.59 -1.96 -8.00
CA VAL A 64 8.86 -0.83 -8.89
C VAL A 64 8.05 0.42 -8.57
N ASP A 65 6.87 0.27 -7.98
CA ASP A 65 6.05 1.36 -7.47
C ASP A 65 5.19 0.92 -6.28
N THR A 66 4.85 1.84 -5.39
CA THR A 66 3.95 1.65 -4.24
C THR A 66 3.46 3.00 -3.71
N ASN A 67 2.38 3.02 -2.95
CA ASN A 67 2.04 4.17 -2.11
C ASN A 67 2.94 4.20 -0.86
N ASP A 68 3.03 5.35 -0.21
CA ASP A 68 3.69 5.51 1.08
C ASP A 68 2.67 5.42 2.21
N VAL A 69 2.85 4.46 3.12
CA VAL A 69 1.88 4.20 4.20
C VAL A 69 1.94 5.22 5.35
N LEU A 70 2.96 6.08 5.41
CA LEU A 70 3.17 7.02 6.51
C LEU A 70 2.91 8.48 6.14
N GLU A 71 3.04 8.83 4.85
CA GLU A 71 2.99 10.22 4.39
C GLU A 71 1.67 10.60 3.71
N GLY A 72 0.60 9.85 3.95
CA GLY A 72 -0.73 10.18 3.42
C GLY A 72 -0.82 10.00 1.91
N SER A 73 -0.31 8.90 1.37
CA SER A 73 -0.46 8.59 -0.06
C SER A 73 -1.16 7.26 -0.30
N GLY A 74 -1.92 7.19 -1.39
CA GLY A 74 -2.70 6.01 -1.78
C GLY A 74 -4.02 5.86 -1.02
N PRO A 75 -4.62 4.67 -1.03
CA PRO A 75 -5.87 4.41 -0.34
C PRO A 75 -5.78 4.70 1.16
N PHE A 76 -6.84 5.23 1.75
CA PHE A 76 -6.88 5.34 3.20
C PHE A 76 -6.95 3.95 3.85
N ALA A 77 -6.35 3.85 5.02
CA ALA A 77 -6.26 2.61 5.80
C ALA A 77 -7.24 2.63 6.98
N PRO A 78 -7.39 1.55 7.73
CA PRO A 78 -8.16 1.56 8.96
C PRO A 78 -7.81 2.71 9.90
N ASN A 79 -6.55 3.15 10.01
CA ASN A 79 -6.16 4.24 10.93
C ASN A 79 -5.33 5.38 10.29
N ARG A 80 -5.31 5.50 8.96
CA ARG A 80 -4.55 6.54 8.22
C ARG A 80 -5.39 7.17 7.12
N SER A 81 -5.18 8.46 6.88
CA SER A 81 -6.01 9.25 5.96
C SER A 81 -5.89 8.87 4.48
N GLY A 82 -4.75 8.31 4.06
CA GLY A 82 -4.46 8.13 2.62
C GLY A 82 -4.44 9.45 1.86
N ASP A 83 -4.66 9.37 0.54
CA ASP A 83 -4.74 10.54 -0.33
C ASP A 83 -5.92 11.44 0.04
N VAL A 84 -5.62 12.72 0.27
CA VAL A 84 -6.62 13.76 0.51
C VAL A 84 -6.35 14.95 -0.41
N PRO A 85 -7.37 15.74 -0.77
CA PRO A 85 -7.15 16.99 -1.49
C PRO A 85 -6.24 17.92 -0.69
N LEU A 86 -5.11 18.35 -1.29
CA LEU A 86 -4.09 19.14 -0.59
C LEU A 86 -4.61 20.49 -0.09
N LYS A 87 -5.43 21.19 -0.91
CA LYS A 87 -5.88 22.54 -0.58
C LYS A 87 -6.64 22.61 0.73
N PRO A 88 -7.66 21.78 1.01
CA PRO A 88 -8.33 21.74 2.32
C PRO A 88 -7.38 21.45 3.48
N VAL A 89 -6.38 20.58 3.29
CA VAL A 89 -5.39 20.29 4.35
C VAL A 89 -4.51 21.50 4.65
N VAL A 90 -4.10 22.24 3.63
CA VAL A 90 -3.36 23.50 3.81
C VAL A 90 -4.23 24.53 4.55
N GLU A 91 -5.50 24.67 4.18
CA GLU A 91 -6.44 25.57 4.87
C GLU A 91 -6.59 25.19 6.36
N LEU A 92 -6.73 23.90 6.67
CA LEU A 92 -6.75 23.41 8.06
C LEU A 92 -5.45 23.70 8.80
N ALA A 93 -4.30 23.49 8.15
CA ALA A 93 -2.98 23.69 8.76
C ALA A 93 -2.72 25.15 9.13
N PHE A 94 -3.29 26.10 8.39
CA PHE A 94 -3.12 27.55 8.61
C PHE A 94 -4.35 28.21 9.23
N SER A 95 -5.39 27.48 9.61
CA SER A 95 -6.59 28.04 10.28
C SER A 95 -6.30 28.59 11.67
N GLY A 96 -5.28 28.05 12.35
CA GLY A 96 -5.03 28.30 13.77
C GLY A 96 -5.83 27.40 14.72
N ASP A 97 -6.75 26.59 14.21
CA ASP A 97 -7.62 25.70 15.02
C ASP A 97 -6.96 24.35 15.34
N HIS A 98 -5.89 24.00 14.59
CA HIS A 98 -5.20 22.72 14.69
C HIS A 98 -3.70 22.89 14.82
N THR A 99 -3.11 22.08 15.69
CA THR A 99 -1.65 21.96 15.78
C THR A 99 -1.11 21.01 14.70
N LYS A 100 0.16 21.20 14.34
CA LYS A 100 0.85 20.24 13.44
C LYS A 100 0.71 18.79 13.93
N LYS A 101 0.82 18.57 15.25
CA LYS A 101 0.72 17.23 15.86
C LYS A 101 -0.65 16.58 15.64
N GLU A 102 -1.72 17.35 15.69
CA GLU A 102 -3.07 16.85 15.44
C GLU A 102 -3.24 16.47 13.96
N ILE A 103 -2.79 17.32 13.05
CA ILE A 103 -2.84 17.02 11.60
C ILE A 103 -1.98 15.81 11.25
N ASP A 104 -0.73 15.75 11.71
CA ASP A 104 0.13 14.57 11.54
C ASP A 104 -0.51 13.31 12.14
N GLY A 105 -1.22 13.47 13.27
CA GLY A 105 -1.98 12.39 13.90
C GLY A 105 -3.05 11.80 12.99
N VAL A 106 -3.84 12.65 12.33
CA VAL A 106 -4.88 12.21 11.38
C VAL A 106 -4.24 11.54 10.15
N ILE A 107 -3.12 12.06 9.66
CA ILE A 107 -2.42 11.45 8.53
C ILE A 107 -1.96 10.03 8.88
N GLY A 108 -1.31 9.84 10.03
CA GLY A 108 -0.55 8.62 10.32
C GLY A 108 -1.18 7.63 11.30
N LYS A 109 -2.22 8.02 12.08
CA LYS A 109 -2.68 7.18 13.20
C LYS A 109 -4.17 7.26 13.53
N THR A 110 -4.79 8.41 13.43
CA THR A 110 -6.18 8.66 13.90
C THR A 110 -7.15 9.00 12.77
N GLY A 111 -6.69 8.93 11.52
CA GLY A 111 -7.53 9.05 10.33
C GLY A 111 -8.16 7.73 9.92
N GLY A 112 -8.54 7.63 8.65
CA GLY A 112 -9.15 6.42 8.10
C GLY A 112 -10.45 6.03 8.81
N LEU A 113 -10.69 4.73 8.96
CA LEU A 113 -11.90 4.23 9.61
C LEU A 113 -11.97 4.64 11.09
N VAL A 114 -10.84 4.71 11.80
CA VAL A 114 -10.81 5.24 13.18
C VAL A 114 -11.40 6.64 13.25
N GLY A 115 -10.98 7.53 12.35
CA GLY A 115 -11.49 8.90 12.31
C GLY A 115 -12.93 9.03 11.83
N LEU A 116 -13.34 8.15 10.91
CA LEU A 116 -14.66 8.20 10.27
C LEU A 116 -15.75 7.48 11.05
N VAL A 117 -15.44 6.32 11.63
CA VAL A 117 -16.41 5.43 12.29
C VAL A 117 -16.02 5.00 13.71
N GLY A 118 -14.88 5.48 14.22
CA GLY A 118 -14.46 5.31 15.61
C GLY A 118 -13.75 3.97 15.91
N THR A 119 -13.47 3.14 14.90
CA THR A 119 -12.78 1.85 15.09
C THR A 119 -12.04 1.43 13.83
N ASP A 120 -10.94 0.68 13.99
CA ASP A 120 -10.20 -0.01 12.94
C ASP A 120 -10.48 -1.53 12.90
N ASP A 121 -11.30 -2.05 13.80
CA ASP A 121 -11.67 -3.45 13.83
C ASP A 121 -12.79 -3.74 12.80
N ALA A 122 -12.42 -4.40 11.69
CA ALA A 122 -13.34 -4.76 10.62
C ALA A 122 -14.56 -5.56 11.12
N ARG A 123 -14.37 -6.43 12.14
CA ARG A 123 -15.46 -7.24 12.71
C ARG A 123 -16.53 -6.37 13.39
N LEU A 124 -16.11 -5.28 14.04
CA LEU A 124 -17.05 -4.34 14.66
C LEU A 124 -17.75 -3.50 13.58
N ILE A 125 -17.07 -3.18 12.50
CA ILE A 125 -17.66 -2.46 11.36
C ILE A 125 -18.71 -3.34 10.69
N ASP A 126 -18.40 -4.61 10.41
CA ASP A 126 -19.34 -5.57 9.82
C ASP A 126 -20.61 -5.73 10.68
N ALA A 127 -20.42 -5.90 12.00
CA ALA A 127 -21.56 -5.99 12.92
C ALA A 127 -22.45 -4.73 12.90
N ARG A 128 -21.88 -3.55 12.72
CA ARG A 128 -22.63 -2.29 12.56
C ARG A 128 -23.35 -2.23 11.22
N ILE A 129 -22.71 -2.69 10.14
CA ILE A 129 -23.32 -2.76 8.80
C ILE A 129 -24.52 -3.71 8.83
N GLU A 130 -24.42 -4.86 9.46
CA GLU A 130 -25.52 -5.82 9.64
C GLU A 130 -26.70 -5.21 10.44
N GLN A 131 -26.41 -4.28 11.34
CA GLN A 131 -27.42 -3.52 12.10
C GLN A 131 -27.98 -2.31 11.36
N GLY A 132 -27.57 -2.11 10.11
CA GLY A 132 -28.08 -1.02 9.25
C GLY A 132 -27.36 0.31 9.39
N ASP A 133 -26.10 0.32 9.88
CA ASP A 133 -25.28 1.53 9.91
C ASP A 133 -24.75 1.86 8.50
N GLU A 134 -25.53 2.68 7.78
CA GLU A 134 -25.20 3.09 6.41
C GLU A 134 -23.91 3.94 6.34
N TRP A 135 -23.56 4.69 7.41
CA TRP A 135 -22.32 5.45 7.42
C TRP A 135 -21.10 4.54 7.54
N ALA A 136 -21.13 3.55 8.43
CA ALA A 136 -20.07 2.55 8.55
C ALA A 136 -19.89 1.80 7.23
N LYS A 137 -21.00 1.42 6.58
CA LYS A 137 -20.99 0.73 5.28
C LYS A 137 -20.29 1.56 4.21
N ILE A 138 -20.72 2.81 3.99
CA ILE A 138 -20.16 3.65 2.92
C ILE A 138 -18.67 3.96 3.18
N CYS A 139 -18.25 4.14 4.44
CA CYS A 139 -16.85 4.34 4.77
C CYS A 139 -16.00 3.10 4.48
N TYR A 140 -16.50 1.92 4.82
CA TYR A 140 -15.81 0.66 4.58
C TYR A 140 -15.73 0.33 3.08
N GLU A 141 -16.83 0.49 2.36
CA GLU A 141 -16.87 0.39 0.90
C GLU A 141 -15.91 1.39 0.22
N ALA A 142 -15.82 2.63 0.73
CA ALA A 142 -14.90 3.63 0.19
C ALA A 142 -13.44 3.22 0.34
N MET A 143 -13.05 2.59 1.46
CA MET A 143 -11.70 2.03 1.62
C MET A 143 -11.44 0.93 0.59
N ALA A 144 -12.33 -0.05 0.48
CA ALA A 144 -12.21 -1.14 -0.49
C ALA A 144 -12.19 -0.64 -1.94
N TYR A 145 -13.01 0.39 -2.25
CA TYR A 145 -13.03 1.06 -3.55
C TYR A 145 -11.69 1.71 -3.88
N GLN A 146 -11.07 2.40 -2.93
CA GLN A 146 -9.77 3.02 -3.16
C GLN A 146 -8.66 1.98 -3.34
N VAL A 147 -8.72 0.85 -2.62
CA VAL A 147 -7.80 -0.29 -2.85
C VAL A 147 -7.95 -0.83 -4.27
N ALA A 148 -9.18 -1.06 -4.73
CA ALA A 148 -9.42 -1.52 -6.09
C ALA A 148 -8.90 -0.52 -7.15
N LYS A 149 -9.10 0.77 -6.93
CA LYS A 149 -8.55 1.82 -7.81
C LYS A 149 -7.01 1.80 -7.84
N ALA A 150 -6.37 1.64 -6.70
CA ALA A 150 -4.91 1.57 -6.62
C ALA A 150 -4.37 0.35 -7.37
N ILE A 151 -5.00 -0.82 -7.22
CA ILE A 151 -4.65 -2.02 -7.99
C ILE A 151 -4.78 -1.74 -9.50
N GLY A 152 -5.87 -1.12 -9.95
CA GLY A 152 -6.05 -0.74 -11.35
C GLY A 152 -5.00 0.26 -11.84
N ALA A 153 -4.65 1.25 -11.03
CA ALA A 153 -3.60 2.21 -11.35
C ALA A 153 -2.24 1.51 -11.48
N PHE A 154 -1.89 0.61 -10.56
CA PHE A 154 -0.63 -0.14 -10.64
C PHE A 154 -0.60 -1.16 -11.80
N ALA A 155 -1.75 -1.64 -12.26
CA ALA A 155 -1.79 -2.45 -13.48
C ALA A 155 -1.30 -1.65 -14.71
N THR A 156 -1.47 -0.32 -14.74
CA THR A 156 -0.92 0.54 -15.80
C THR A 156 0.60 0.66 -15.73
N VAL A 157 1.19 0.65 -14.53
CA VAL A 157 2.65 0.62 -14.33
C VAL A 157 3.25 -0.63 -14.98
N LEU A 158 2.56 -1.76 -14.85
CA LEU A 158 2.91 -3.04 -15.47
C LEU A 158 2.41 -3.17 -16.93
N LYS A 159 1.87 -2.11 -17.51
CA LYS A 159 1.36 -2.05 -18.91
C LYS A 159 0.28 -3.11 -19.19
N GLY A 160 -0.53 -3.42 -18.17
CA GLY A 160 -1.57 -4.45 -18.24
C GLY A 160 -1.07 -5.89 -18.22
N LYS A 161 0.24 -6.11 -18.08
CA LYS A 161 0.84 -7.45 -18.00
C LYS A 161 0.97 -7.85 -16.54
N VAL A 162 -0.14 -8.25 -15.93
CA VAL A 162 -0.22 -8.68 -14.54
C VAL A 162 -0.45 -10.19 -14.50
N ASP A 163 0.45 -10.93 -13.87
CA ASP A 163 0.33 -12.38 -13.73
C ASP A 163 -0.58 -12.77 -12.56
N GLY A 164 -0.57 -11.98 -11.48
CA GLY A 164 -1.41 -12.24 -10.32
C GLY A 164 -1.58 -11.00 -9.43
N ILE A 165 -2.71 -10.97 -8.74
CA ILE A 165 -3.03 -9.98 -7.70
C ILE A 165 -3.11 -10.71 -6.38
N VAL A 166 -2.52 -10.14 -5.33
CA VAL A 166 -2.59 -10.70 -3.98
C VAL A 166 -3.28 -9.71 -3.04
N LEU A 167 -4.25 -10.21 -2.29
CA LEU A 167 -4.84 -9.53 -1.15
C LEU A 167 -4.30 -10.17 0.13
N THR A 168 -3.69 -9.37 1.02
CA THR A 168 -3.09 -9.82 2.28
C THR A 168 -3.32 -8.79 3.40
N GLY A 169 -2.86 -9.09 4.60
CA GLY A 169 -3.13 -8.29 5.80
C GLY A 169 -4.41 -8.73 6.52
N GLY A 170 -4.63 -8.19 7.71
CA GLY A 170 -5.73 -8.60 8.59
C GLY A 170 -7.13 -8.39 8.01
N VAL A 171 -7.33 -7.31 7.24
CA VAL A 171 -8.63 -7.01 6.60
C VAL A 171 -8.98 -8.03 5.50
N SER A 172 -7.98 -8.72 4.94
CA SER A 172 -8.22 -9.77 3.94
C SER A 172 -8.87 -11.05 4.51
N HIS A 173 -9.06 -11.14 5.83
CA HIS A 173 -9.93 -12.16 6.44
C HIS A 173 -11.42 -11.90 6.21
N ASP A 174 -11.79 -10.65 5.91
CA ASP A 174 -13.18 -10.28 5.72
C ASP A 174 -13.67 -10.56 4.29
N PRO A 175 -14.66 -11.46 4.12
CA PRO A 175 -15.21 -11.77 2.81
C PRO A 175 -15.88 -10.59 2.11
N PHE A 176 -16.47 -9.65 2.86
CA PHE A 176 -17.11 -8.46 2.29
C PHE A 176 -16.05 -7.62 1.55
N PHE A 177 -14.94 -7.31 2.23
CA PHE A 177 -13.84 -6.58 1.63
C PHE A 177 -13.24 -7.30 0.41
N VAL A 178 -12.92 -8.59 0.56
CA VAL A 178 -12.32 -9.40 -0.50
C VAL A 178 -13.22 -9.46 -1.72
N ASN A 179 -14.52 -9.72 -1.54
CA ASN A 179 -15.48 -9.78 -2.65
C ASN A 179 -15.62 -8.42 -3.34
N TYR A 180 -15.71 -7.33 -2.57
CA TYR A 180 -15.84 -5.98 -3.10
C TYR A 180 -14.67 -5.60 -4.00
N VAL A 181 -13.44 -5.91 -3.58
CA VAL A 181 -12.23 -5.67 -4.38
C VAL A 181 -12.18 -6.61 -5.59
N THR A 182 -12.40 -7.91 -5.37
CA THR A 182 -12.32 -8.94 -6.42
C THR A 182 -13.27 -8.66 -7.59
N GLU A 183 -14.50 -8.25 -7.29
CA GLU A 183 -15.49 -7.88 -8.32
C GLU A 183 -14.98 -6.78 -9.25
N ARG A 184 -14.19 -5.84 -8.72
CA ARG A 184 -13.70 -4.68 -9.46
C ARG A 184 -12.40 -4.90 -10.21
N VAL A 185 -11.54 -5.81 -9.75
CA VAL A 185 -10.19 -5.99 -10.33
C VAL A 185 -9.93 -7.40 -10.86
N GLY A 186 -10.84 -8.35 -10.66
CA GLY A 186 -10.68 -9.74 -11.11
C GLY A 186 -10.54 -9.92 -12.62
N TRP A 187 -10.89 -8.93 -13.41
CA TRP A 187 -10.67 -8.88 -14.85
C TRP A 187 -9.21 -8.59 -15.23
N ILE A 188 -8.38 -8.10 -14.32
CA ILE A 188 -6.97 -7.75 -14.57
C ILE A 188 -6.11 -9.00 -14.57
N ALA A 189 -6.22 -9.83 -13.52
CA ALA A 189 -5.44 -11.05 -13.34
C ALA A 189 -6.08 -11.96 -12.25
N PRO A 190 -5.66 -13.24 -12.16
CA PRO A 190 -6.08 -14.11 -11.05
C PRO A 190 -5.77 -13.50 -9.68
N ILE A 191 -6.71 -13.63 -8.74
CA ILE A 191 -6.57 -13.11 -7.39
C ILE A 191 -6.23 -14.26 -6.43
N LYS A 192 -5.22 -14.05 -5.60
CA LYS A 192 -4.86 -14.88 -4.45
C LYS A 192 -5.12 -14.13 -3.17
N VAL A 193 -5.66 -14.81 -2.18
CA VAL A 193 -5.91 -14.22 -0.85
C VAL A 193 -5.03 -14.94 0.16
N TYR A 194 -4.09 -14.19 0.74
CA TYR A 194 -3.25 -14.65 1.84
C TYR A 194 -3.59 -13.79 3.06
N ALA A 195 -4.72 -14.11 3.70
CA ALA A 195 -5.23 -13.33 4.81
C ALA A 195 -4.30 -13.44 6.04
N GLY A 196 -4.07 -12.31 6.69
CA GLY A 196 -3.21 -12.21 7.87
C GLY A 196 -1.88 -11.50 7.60
N ASP A 197 -1.06 -11.47 8.63
CA ASP A 197 0.26 -10.85 8.62
C ASP A 197 1.34 -11.93 8.61
N PHE A 198 2.18 -11.92 7.59
CA PHE A 198 3.25 -12.89 7.36
C PHE A 198 4.65 -12.32 7.58
N GLU A 199 4.80 -11.23 8.36
CA GLU A 199 6.09 -10.56 8.55
C GLU A 199 7.15 -11.50 9.14
N MET A 200 6.78 -12.31 10.13
CA MET A 200 7.71 -13.28 10.74
C MET A 200 8.07 -14.41 9.77
N ASP A 201 7.08 -14.93 9.03
CA ASP A 201 7.30 -15.95 8.01
C ASP A 201 8.19 -15.41 6.89
N ALA A 202 7.96 -14.17 6.47
CA ALA A 202 8.73 -13.49 5.44
C ALA A 202 10.20 -13.26 5.86
N LEU A 203 10.41 -12.86 7.11
CA LEU A 203 11.76 -12.76 7.71
C LEU A 203 12.48 -14.11 7.68
N ALA A 204 11.83 -15.17 8.17
CA ALA A 204 12.40 -16.51 8.20
C ALA A 204 12.69 -17.04 6.79
N ALA A 205 11.75 -16.91 5.87
CA ALA A 205 11.90 -17.36 4.48
C ALA A 205 13.04 -16.60 3.77
N GLY A 206 13.13 -15.27 3.97
CA GLY A 206 14.21 -14.46 3.42
C GLY A 206 15.59 -14.87 3.95
N ALA A 207 15.70 -15.13 5.26
CA ALA A 207 16.95 -15.62 5.86
C ALA A 207 17.33 -17.00 5.31
N VAL A 208 16.38 -17.91 5.14
CA VAL A 208 16.63 -19.25 4.59
C VAL A 208 17.12 -19.15 3.14
N ARG A 209 16.48 -18.34 2.29
CA ARG A 209 16.92 -18.13 0.89
C ARG A 209 18.35 -17.59 0.83
N ALA A 210 18.69 -16.64 1.70
CA ALA A 210 20.02 -16.09 1.77
C ALA A 210 21.06 -17.14 2.21
N LEU A 211 20.78 -17.96 3.23
CA LEU A 211 21.64 -19.02 3.72
C LEU A 211 21.84 -20.13 2.70
N ASN A 212 20.83 -20.44 1.92
CA ASN A 212 20.90 -21.44 0.84
C ASN A 212 21.57 -20.91 -0.43
N GLY A 213 21.91 -19.62 -0.50
CA GLY A 213 22.48 -18.99 -1.70
C GLY A 213 21.46 -18.77 -2.82
N GLU A 214 20.18 -18.89 -2.54
CA GLU A 214 19.07 -18.64 -3.48
C GLU A 214 18.83 -17.13 -3.68
N GLU A 215 19.23 -16.32 -2.71
CA GLU A 215 19.14 -14.88 -2.73
C GLU A 215 20.48 -14.23 -2.36
N GLY A 216 20.89 -13.21 -3.12
CA GLY A 216 22.16 -12.51 -2.87
C GLY A 216 22.13 -11.71 -1.55
N VAL A 217 23.21 -11.85 -0.77
CA VAL A 217 23.40 -11.08 0.46
C VAL A 217 24.05 -9.74 0.14
N MET A 218 23.43 -8.65 0.59
CA MET A 218 23.98 -7.30 0.44
C MET A 218 24.59 -6.82 1.75
N THR A 219 25.68 -6.08 1.67
CA THR A 219 26.27 -5.41 2.82
C THR A 219 25.56 -4.10 3.09
N TYR A 220 25.02 -3.92 4.31
CA TYR A 220 24.45 -2.65 4.72
C TYR A 220 25.55 -1.60 4.88
N THR A 221 25.48 -0.52 4.08
CA THR A 221 26.49 0.54 4.05
C THR A 221 26.15 1.74 4.95
N GLY A 222 24.92 1.82 5.46
CA GLY A 222 24.41 3.01 6.15
C GLY A 222 23.99 4.13 5.21
N GLU A 223 24.24 4.00 3.92
CA GLU A 223 23.86 4.99 2.92
C GLU A 223 22.47 4.70 2.33
N PRO A 224 21.64 5.72 2.08
CA PRO A 224 20.37 5.51 1.40
C PRO A 224 20.61 4.99 -0.03
N SER A 225 19.81 4.02 -0.44
CA SER A 225 19.89 3.43 -1.79
C SER A 225 19.50 4.42 -2.89
N TRP A 226 18.67 5.42 -2.58
CA TRP A 226 18.34 6.53 -3.46
C TRP A 226 18.96 7.80 -2.91
N LYS A 227 19.75 8.50 -3.74
CA LYS A 227 20.53 9.71 -3.36
C LYS A 227 20.00 10.99 -3.97
N GLY A 228 18.73 10.98 -4.46
CA GLY A 228 18.15 12.11 -5.17
C GLY A 228 18.43 12.08 -6.67
N PHE A 229 17.97 13.11 -7.37
CA PHE A 229 18.25 13.30 -8.79
C PHE A 229 19.44 14.24 -8.98
N ALA A 230 20.32 13.91 -9.92
CA ALA A 230 21.50 14.72 -10.22
C ALA A 230 21.19 16.19 -10.68
N MET A 231 19.92 16.46 -11.00
CA MET A 231 19.44 17.76 -11.49
C MET A 231 18.71 18.58 -10.41
N GLU A 232 18.77 18.20 -9.14
CA GLU A 232 18.10 18.93 -8.05
C GLU A 232 18.55 20.39 -7.87
N GLY A 233 19.70 20.78 -8.40
CA GLY A 233 20.16 22.16 -8.42
C GLY A 233 19.52 23.07 -9.50
N ALA A 234 18.62 22.53 -10.32
CA ALA A 234 17.95 23.27 -11.39
C ALA A 234 16.51 23.73 -11.04
N ILE A 235 16.07 23.55 -9.80
CA ILE A 235 14.77 24.07 -9.35
C ILE A 235 14.94 25.59 -9.18
N PRO A 236 14.20 26.45 -9.92
CA PRO A 236 14.21 27.90 -9.69
C PRO A 236 13.82 28.15 -8.22
N GLU A 237 14.59 28.97 -7.54
CA GLU A 237 14.17 29.50 -6.23
C GLU A 237 12.84 30.23 -6.43
N ALA A 238 11.80 29.81 -5.66
CA ALA A 238 10.47 30.38 -5.74
C ALA A 238 10.40 31.71 -4.99
#